data_ac514f71b2a2383a35dfad9a1606bf5a
#
_entry.id   ac514f71b2a2383a35dfad9a1606bf5a
#
_cell.length_a   1.000
_cell.length_b   1.000
_cell.length_c   1.000
_cell.angle_alpha   90.00
_cell.angle_beta   90.00
_cell.angle_gamma   90.00
#
_symmetry.space_group_name_H-M   'P 1'
#
loop_
_entity.id
_entity.type
_entity.pdbx_description
1 polymer ?
#
loop_
_entity_poly.entity_id
_entity_poly.type
_entity_poly.pdbx_seq_one_letter_code
_entity_poly.pdbx_strand_id
1 'polypeptide(L)'
;MKNNKIDLKNLRVNYCLNNLSYKDLKKNPFDQFNIWLNDAVNNKIKDPNAMILSTYNSIIGVTSRVVLLKEIKENSFIFFTNYNSLKAKQISENNXVSLCFFWNDLERQIRIRGTAKKLXNDESSSYFDSRPEKSKIAAIISNQSSIIDINEDFEDKLLKFSNKSISKPKYWGGYTIKPHYFEFWQGRKNRLHDRFGYDKEGXNWKINRLSP
;
A
#
# COMPACT_ATOMS: atom_id res chain seq x y z
N MET A 1 -10.71 -2.90 39.87
CA MET A 1 -11.00 -2.81 38.43
C MET A 1 -10.89 -4.21 37.84
N LYS A 2 -11.98 -4.73 37.23
CA LYS A 2 -11.92 -6.04 36.57
C LYS A 2 -11.02 -5.93 35.33
N ASN A 3 -9.90 -6.65 35.32
CA ASN A 3 -9.06 -6.77 34.15
C ASN A 3 -9.86 -7.54 33.07
N ASN A 4 -10.52 -6.82 32.19
CA ASN A 4 -11.22 -7.41 31.04
C ASN A 4 -10.17 -7.90 30.04
N LYS A 5 -9.57 -9.06 30.32
CA LYS A 5 -8.62 -9.69 29.42
C LYS A 5 -9.38 -10.21 28.20
N ILE A 6 -9.07 -9.66 27.03
CA ILE A 6 -9.68 -10.08 25.76
C ILE A 6 -9.26 -11.52 25.45
N ASP A 7 -10.24 -12.40 25.22
CA ASP A 7 -9.98 -13.80 24.86
C ASP A 7 -9.77 -13.91 23.34
N LEU A 8 -8.54 -13.65 22.91
CA LEU A 8 -8.15 -13.67 21.51
C LEU A 8 -8.36 -15.04 20.83
N LYS A 9 -8.28 -16.14 21.60
CA LYS A 9 -8.43 -17.49 21.06
C LYS A 9 -9.82 -17.76 20.50
N ASN A 10 -10.81 -17.07 21.03
CA ASN A 10 -12.21 -17.24 20.64
C ASN A 10 -12.70 -16.16 19.67
N LEU A 11 -11.83 -15.23 19.24
CA LEU A 11 -12.16 -14.26 18.20
C LEU A 11 -12.06 -14.95 16.82
N ARG A 12 -13.03 -15.78 16.50
CA ARG A 12 -13.08 -16.54 15.26
C ARG A 12 -14.32 -16.17 14.46
N VAL A 13 -14.12 -15.86 13.17
CA VAL A 13 -15.19 -15.59 12.23
C VAL A 13 -15.08 -16.60 11.09
N ASN A 14 -16.22 -17.14 10.65
CA ASN A 14 -16.29 -17.99 9.48
C ASN A 14 -16.45 -17.14 8.23
N TYR A 15 -15.53 -17.26 7.32
CA TYR A 15 -15.56 -16.60 6.02
C TYR A 15 -16.49 -17.36 5.07
N CYS A 16 -17.49 -16.67 4.51
CA CYS A 16 -18.51 -17.35 3.69
C CYS A 16 -19.12 -16.47 2.59
N LEU A 17 -18.55 -15.28 2.36
CA LEU A 17 -19.13 -14.33 1.42
C LEU A 17 -18.98 -14.78 -0.04
N ASN A 18 -17.81 -15.25 -0.42
CA ASN A 18 -17.51 -15.54 -1.82
C ASN A 18 -16.58 -16.73 -1.98
N ASN A 19 -16.38 -17.14 -3.21
CA ASN A 19 -15.36 -18.11 -3.59
C ASN A 19 -14.50 -17.53 -4.72
N LEU A 20 -13.38 -18.17 -4.98
CA LEU A 20 -12.53 -17.83 -6.12
C LEU A 20 -12.06 -19.13 -6.76
N SER A 21 -12.41 -19.31 -8.02
CA SER A 21 -12.00 -20.50 -8.77
C SER A 21 -11.13 -20.08 -9.96
N TYR A 22 -10.43 -21.05 -10.56
CA TYR A 22 -9.60 -20.79 -11.73
C TYR A 22 -10.39 -20.15 -12.88
N LYS A 23 -11.66 -20.50 -13.02
CA LYS A 23 -12.53 -19.96 -14.07
C LYS A 23 -12.82 -18.45 -13.91
N ASP A 24 -12.74 -17.97 -12.69
CA ASP A 24 -13.04 -16.56 -12.37
C ASP A 24 -11.83 -15.64 -12.61
N LEU A 25 -10.65 -16.24 -12.78
CA LEU A 25 -9.39 -15.49 -12.86
C LEU A 25 -9.18 -14.87 -14.24
N LYS A 26 -8.63 -13.68 -14.26
CA LYS A 26 -8.15 -13.02 -15.47
C LYS A 26 -6.72 -13.49 -15.75
N LYS A 27 -6.36 -13.59 -17.04
CA LYS A 27 -4.99 -13.96 -17.45
C LYS A 27 -3.95 -12.94 -16.95
N ASN A 28 -4.36 -11.65 -16.94
CA ASN A 28 -3.51 -10.55 -16.47
C ASN A 28 -3.90 -10.20 -15.02
N PRO A 29 -2.98 -10.26 -14.05
CA PRO A 29 -3.32 -9.96 -12.65
C PRO A 29 -3.71 -8.49 -12.41
N PHE A 30 -3.36 -7.57 -13.29
CA PHE A 30 -3.82 -6.18 -13.19
C PHE A 30 -5.32 -6.08 -13.48
N ASP A 31 -5.83 -6.87 -14.43
CA ASP A 31 -7.27 -6.93 -14.70
C ASP A 31 -8.00 -7.53 -13.49
N GLN A 32 -7.44 -8.59 -12.91
CA GLN A 32 -7.99 -9.20 -11.69
C GLN A 32 -7.98 -8.22 -10.52
N PHE A 33 -6.88 -7.48 -10.36
CA PHE A 33 -6.75 -6.45 -9.32
C PHE A 33 -7.81 -5.36 -9.51
N ASN A 34 -7.97 -4.86 -10.74
CA ASN A 34 -8.94 -3.78 -11.03
C ASN A 34 -10.39 -4.22 -10.75
N ILE A 35 -10.73 -5.46 -11.07
CA ILE A 35 -12.07 -6.01 -10.74
C ILE A 35 -12.27 -5.97 -9.22
N TRP A 36 -11.32 -6.47 -8.46
CA TRP A 36 -11.43 -6.55 -7.00
C TRP A 36 -11.39 -5.16 -6.35
N LEU A 37 -10.61 -4.23 -6.89
CA LEU A 37 -10.58 -2.85 -6.41
C LEU A 37 -11.93 -2.15 -6.67
N ASN A 38 -12.50 -2.36 -7.86
CA ASN A 38 -13.84 -1.83 -8.19
C ASN A 38 -14.91 -2.41 -7.25
N ASP A 39 -14.84 -3.71 -6.94
CA ASP A 39 -15.73 -4.32 -5.95
C ASP A 39 -15.58 -3.62 -4.59
N ALA A 40 -14.35 -3.35 -4.16
CA ALA A 40 -14.09 -2.67 -2.88
C ALA A 40 -14.68 -1.25 -2.87
N VAL A 41 -14.53 -0.52 -3.97
CA VAL A 41 -15.11 0.83 -4.12
C VAL A 41 -16.65 0.76 -4.10
N ASN A 42 -17.23 -0.16 -4.87
CA ASN A 42 -18.70 -0.31 -4.98
C ASN A 42 -19.33 -0.74 -3.65
N ASN A 43 -18.61 -1.53 -2.85
CA ASN A 43 -19.04 -1.93 -1.52
C ASN A 43 -18.67 -0.90 -0.43
N LYS A 44 -18.20 0.29 -0.83
CA LYS A 44 -17.90 1.42 0.06
C LYS A 44 -16.89 1.07 1.16
N ILE A 45 -15.93 0.20 0.84
CA ILE A 45 -14.83 -0.10 1.77
C ILE A 45 -14.10 1.22 2.06
N LYS A 46 -13.85 1.49 3.33
CA LYS A 46 -13.11 2.69 3.72
C LYS A 46 -11.66 2.59 3.21
N ASP A 47 -11.22 3.64 2.52
CA ASP A 47 -9.86 3.71 1.97
C ASP A 47 -9.48 2.47 1.15
N PRO A 48 -10.26 2.13 0.09
CA PRO A 48 -10.01 0.88 -0.65
C PRO A 48 -8.64 0.84 -1.34
N ASN A 49 -8.02 2.00 -1.53
CA ASN A 49 -6.68 2.14 -2.09
C ASN A 49 -5.56 2.14 -1.03
N ALA A 50 -5.90 1.95 0.25
CA ALA A 50 -4.88 1.80 1.29
C ALA A 50 -4.17 0.46 1.13
N MET A 51 -2.85 0.47 1.21
CA MET A 51 -2.04 -0.74 1.11
C MET A 51 -0.92 -0.72 2.14
N ILE A 52 -0.61 -1.88 2.69
CA ILE A 52 0.53 -2.04 3.59
C ILE A 52 1.76 -2.23 2.71
N LEU A 53 2.70 -1.30 2.80
CA LEU A 53 4.00 -1.38 2.13
C LEU A 53 5.03 -1.90 3.13
N SER A 54 5.65 -3.02 2.80
CA SER A 54 6.76 -3.59 3.57
C SER A 54 8.07 -3.34 2.84
N THR A 55 9.06 -2.84 3.60
CA THR A 55 10.40 -2.54 3.13
C THR A 55 11.42 -3.13 4.09
N TYR A 56 12.65 -3.34 3.62
CA TYR A 56 13.68 -4.02 4.38
C TYR A 56 15.05 -3.36 4.18
N ASN A 57 15.85 -3.33 5.24
CA ASN A 57 17.30 -3.23 5.13
C ASN A 57 17.96 -4.07 6.24
N SER A 58 19.26 -4.31 6.09
CA SER A 58 19.99 -5.23 7.00
C SER A 58 20.14 -4.70 8.42
N ILE A 59 20.06 -3.38 8.62
CA ILE A 59 20.29 -2.76 9.93
C ILE A 59 19.04 -2.84 10.81
N ILE A 60 17.88 -2.47 10.26
CA ILE A 60 16.61 -2.36 11.02
C ILE A 60 15.73 -3.61 10.82
N GLY A 61 15.91 -4.31 9.70
CA GLY A 61 15.06 -5.43 9.33
C GLY A 61 13.84 -4.99 8.53
N VAL A 62 12.77 -5.78 8.58
CA VAL A 62 11.52 -5.47 7.87
C VAL A 62 10.69 -4.48 8.67
N THR A 63 10.20 -3.45 8.00
CA THR A 63 9.22 -2.53 8.58
C THR A 63 8.03 -2.39 7.63
N SER A 64 6.83 -2.13 8.19
CA SER A 64 5.59 -2.00 7.42
C SER A 64 4.82 -0.75 7.85
N ARG A 65 4.09 -0.16 6.91
CA ARG A 65 3.21 1.00 7.15
C ARG A 65 2.15 1.06 6.06
N VAL A 66 1.06 1.75 6.35
CA VAL A 66 0.04 2.00 5.34
C VAL A 66 0.51 3.16 4.45
N VAL A 67 0.36 3.00 3.14
CA VAL A 67 0.46 4.06 2.14
C VAL A 67 -0.75 3.97 1.20
N LEU A 68 -1.01 5.03 0.44
CA LEU A 68 -2.16 5.04 -0.47
C LEU A 68 -1.70 4.83 -1.91
N LEU A 69 -2.28 3.84 -2.57
CA LEU A 69 -2.16 3.70 -4.03
C LEU A 69 -2.80 4.92 -4.68
N LYS A 70 -2.08 5.59 -5.57
CA LYS A 70 -2.57 6.79 -6.26
C LYS A 70 -2.85 6.55 -7.73
N GLU A 71 -2.14 5.61 -8.33
CA GLU A 71 -2.31 5.33 -9.76
C GLU A 71 -1.78 3.93 -10.08
N ILE A 72 -2.34 3.32 -11.11
CA ILE A 72 -1.75 2.15 -11.78
C ILE A 72 -1.42 2.61 -13.21
N LYS A 73 -0.16 2.63 -13.54
CA LYS A 73 0.33 3.12 -14.83
C LYS A 73 1.42 2.18 -15.36
N GLU A 74 1.32 1.80 -16.63
CA GLU A 74 2.31 0.95 -17.29
C GLU A 74 2.62 -0.34 -16.49
N ASN A 75 1.57 -0.98 -16.00
CA ASN A 75 1.68 -2.20 -15.19
C ASN A 75 2.55 -2.00 -13.93
N SER A 76 2.38 -0.85 -13.28
CA SER A 76 3.08 -0.54 -12.03
C SER A 76 2.16 0.23 -11.08
N PHE A 77 2.39 0.07 -9.78
CA PHE A 77 1.64 0.72 -8.71
C PHE A 77 2.39 1.97 -8.26
N ILE A 78 1.70 3.11 -8.15
CA ILE A 78 2.32 4.39 -7.82
C ILE A 78 1.81 4.88 -6.45
N PHE A 79 2.74 5.29 -5.58
CA PHE A 79 2.44 6.00 -4.34
C PHE A 79 3.45 7.13 -4.14
N PHE A 80 3.11 8.09 -3.27
CA PHE A 80 3.96 9.26 -3.01
C PHE A 80 4.34 9.34 -1.55
N THR A 81 5.56 9.83 -1.28
CA THR A 81 6.10 9.89 0.09
C THR A 81 7.25 10.90 0.18
N ASN A 82 7.75 11.09 1.41
CA ASN A 82 8.97 11.82 1.70
C ASN A 82 10.17 10.86 1.51
N TYR A 83 11.13 11.25 0.67
CA TYR A 83 12.33 10.45 0.36
C TYR A 83 13.32 10.35 1.54
N ASN A 84 13.17 11.20 2.55
CA ASN A 84 13.99 11.12 3.77
C ASN A 84 13.38 10.17 4.81
N SER A 85 12.17 9.67 4.58
CA SER A 85 11.49 8.76 5.51
C SER A 85 12.20 7.40 5.62
N LEU A 86 11.94 6.67 6.70
CA LEU A 86 12.51 5.34 6.95
C LEU A 86 12.24 4.40 5.76
N LYS A 87 11.00 4.37 5.24
CA LYS A 87 10.68 3.50 4.09
C LYS A 87 11.51 3.83 2.86
N ALA A 88 11.73 5.11 2.59
CA ALA A 88 12.49 5.55 1.42
C ALA A 88 13.98 5.23 1.57
N LYS A 89 14.53 5.37 2.77
CA LYS A 89 15.90 4.96 3.08
C LYS A 89 16.07 3.45 2.84
N GLN A 90 15.14 2.65 3.35
CA GLN A 90 15.17 1.19 3.12
C GLN A 90 15.08 0.84 1.63
N ILE A 91 14.19 1.52 0.88
CA ILE A 91 14.04 1.30 -0.57
C ILE A 91 15.32 1.67 -1.33
N SER A 92 16.05 2.71 -0.88
CA SER A 92 17.30 3.10 -1.54
C SER A 92 18.41 2.05 -1.38
N GLU A 93 18.36 1.28 -0.30
CA GLU A 93 19.34 0.20 -0.03
C GLU A 93 18.88 -1.14 -0.62
N ASN A 94 17.57 -1.42 -0.57
CA ASN A 94 16.97 -2.66 -1.07
C ASN A 94 15.60 -2.34 -1.62
N ASN A 95 15.49 -2.34 -2.92
CA ASN A 95 14.28 -1.97 -3.64
C ASN A 95 13.22 -3.08 -3.79
N UNK A 96 13.15 -4.23 -3.38
CA UNK A 96 12.33 -5.15 -3.31
C UNK A 96 11.41 -4.86 -2.36
N VAL A 97 10.26 -4.78 -2.56
CA VAL A 97 9.15 -4.43 -1.66
C VAL A 97 7.98 -5.39 -1.76
N SER A 98 7.14 -5.40 -0.73
CA SER A 98 5.86 -6.12 -0.75
C SER A 98 4.73 -5.14 -0.45
N LEU A 99 3.62 -5.30 -1.20
CA LEU A 99 2.36 -4.60 -0.94
C LEU A 99 1.31 -5.60 -0.49
N CYS A 100 0.45 -5.20 0.45
CA CYS A 100 -0.69 -6.01 0.85
C CYS A 100 -1.93 -5.12 0.95
N PHE A 101 -2.97 -5.46 0.19
CA PHE A 101 -4.31 -4.91 0.34
C PHE A 101 -5.13 -5.90 1.14
N PHE A 102 -5.89 -5.42 2.12
CA PHE A 102 -6.76 -6.27 2.92
C PHE A 102 -8.13 -5.60 3.05
N TRP A 103 -9.12 -6.20 2.41
CA TRP A 103 -10.51 -5.74 2.44
C TRP A 103 -11.32 -6.74 3.29
N ASN A 104 -11.28 -6.51 4.60
CA ASN A 104 -11.87 -7.41 5.58
C ASN A 104 -13.35 -7.71 5.30
N ASP A 105 -14.12 -6.67 4.97
CA ASP A 105 -15.57 -6.80 4.73
C ASP A 105 -15.90 -7.60 3.46
N LEU A 106 -14.92 -7.82 2.59
CA LEU A 106 -15.04 -8.69 1.41
C LEU A 106 -14.32 -10.02 1.61
N GLU A 107 -13.71 -10.22 2.76
CA GLU A 107 -12.91 -11.40 3.07
C GLU A 107 -11.82 -11.63 2.02
N ARG A 108 -11.18 -10.53 1.53
CA ARG A 108 -10.19 -10.57 0.45
C ARG A 108 -8.86 -9.96 0.84
N GLN A 109 -7.78 -10.59 0.36
CA GLN A 109 -6.44 -10.06 0.48
C GLN A 109 -5.73 -10.19 -0.86
N ILE A 110 -4.94 -9.15 -1.23
CA ILE A 110 -4.05 -9.21 -2.40
C ILE A 110 -2.64 -8.92 -1.90
N ARG A 111 -1.71 -9.82 -2.19
CA ARG A 111 -0.29 -9.63 -1.90
C ARG A 111 0.47 -9.46 -3.21
N ILE A 112 1.38 -8.49 -3.24
CA ILE A 112 2.15 -8.17 -4.45
C ILE A 112 3.62 -8.05 -4.05
N ARG A 113 4.50 -8.71 -4.78
CA ARG A 113 5.95 -8.51 -4.65
C ARG A 113 6.44 -7.80 -5.90
N GLY A 114 7.30 -6.82 -5.71
CA GLY A 114 7.79 -6.01 -6.82
C GLY A 114 9.04 -5.23 -6.48
N THR A 115 9.49 -4.48 -7.46
CA THR A 115 10.67 -3.64 -7.36
C THR A 115 10.26 -2.18 -7.43
N ALA A 116 10.71 -1.40 -6.46
CA ALA A 116 10.41 0.03 -6.37
C ALA A 116 11.47 0.86 -7.10
N LYS A 117 11.02 1.91 -7.82
CA LYS A 117 11.88 2.89 -8.47
C LYS A 117 11.26 4.29 -8.28
N LYS A 118 12.09 5.31 -8.09
CA LYS A 118 11.59 6.71 -8.01
C LYS A 118 10.96 7.12 -9.34
N LEU A 119 9.88 7.86 -9.25
CA LEU A 119 9.30 8.54 -10.42
C LEU A 119 10.13 9.73 -10.85
N UNK A 120 10.01 10.07 -12.01
CA UNK A 120 10.65 11.13 -12.46
C UNK A 120 10.22 12.30 -11.75
N ASN A 121 10.90 13.35 -11.77
CA ASN A 121 10.60 14.55 -11.02
C ASN A 121 9.33 15.27 -11.50
N ASP A 122 9.14 15.32 -12.81
CA ASP A 122 7.98 16.04 -13.42
C ASP A 122 6.66 15.38 -13.04
N GLU A 123 6.60 14.05 -13.06
CA GLU A 123 5.41 13.33 -12.59
C GLU A 123 5.13 13.60 -11.10
N SER A 124 6.20 13.61 -10.31
CA SER A 124 6.09 13.92 -8.87
C SER A 124 5.63 15.36 -8.64
N SER A 125 6.10 16.29 -9.47
CA SER A 125 5.71 17.72 -9.37
C SER A 125 4.25 17.91 -9.76
N SER A 126 3.85 17.32 -10.88
CA SER A 126 2.45 17.37 -11.33
C SER A 126 1.48 16.86 -10.25
N TYR A 127 1.81 15.71 -9.66
CA TYR A 127 0.95 15.20 -8.58
C TYR A 127 1.01 16.06 -7.32
N PHE A 128 2.20 16.58 -6.94
CA PHE A 128 2.31 17.49 -5.79
C PHE A 128 1.39 18.68 -5.96
N ASP A 129 1.40 19.29 -7.16
CA ASP A 129 0.63 20.51 -7.46
C ASP A 129 -0.89 20.27 -7.41
N SER A 130 -1.34 19.05 -7.71
CA SER A 130 -2.77 18.70 -7.65
C SER A 130 -3.29 18.47 -6.22
N ARG A 131 -2.40 18.38 -5.21
CA ARG A 131 -2.78 18.09 -3.82
C ARG A 131 -3.45 19.32 -3.16
N PRO A 132 -4.35 19.07 -2.19
CA PRO A 132 -4.87 20.18 -1.37
C PRO A 132 -3.73 20.94 -0.68
N GLU A 133 -3.89 22.24 -0.55
CA GLU A 133 -2.85 23.14 -0.03
C GLU A 133 -2.29 22.67 1.33
N LYS A 134 -3.18 22.36 2.29
CA LYS A 134 -2.75 21.88 3.61
C LYS A 134 -1.90 20.60 3.52
N SER A 135 -2.22 19.72 2.55
CA SER A 135 -1.42 18.51 2.34
C SER A 135 -0.03 18.81 1.75
N LYS A 136 0.08 19.84 0.92
CA LYS A 136 1.39 20.31 0.40
C LYS A 136 2.23 20.86 1.55
N ILE A 137 1.63 21.73 2.37
CA ILE A 137 2.32 22.34 3.52
C ILE A 137 2.77 21.25 4.50
N ALA A 138 1.89 20.29 4.82
CA ALA A 138 2.23 19.17 5.71
C ALA A 138 3.46 18.39 5.20
N ALA A 139 3.58 18.21 3.87
CA ALA A 139 4.74 17.53 3.28
C ALA A 139 6.02 18.36 3.40
N ILE A 140 5.90 19.68 3.46
CA ILE A 140 7.06 20.60 3.61
C ILE A 140 7.54 20.66 5.06
N ILE A 141 6.60 20.78 6.01
CA ILE A 141 6.95 20.99 7.43
C ILE A 141 7.30 19.69 8.17
N SER A 142 6.91 18.53 7.60
CA SER A 142 7.12 17.24 8.25
C SER A 142 8.48 16.65 7.90
N ASN A 143 9.31 16.43 8.92
CA ASN A 143 10.55 15.68 8.79
C ASN A 143 10.25 14.19 9.01
N GLN A 144 9.54 13.60 8.07
CA GLN A 144 8.89 12.28 8.20
C GLN A 144 9.86 11.19 8.72
N SER A 145 9.44 10.49 9.75
CA SER A 145 10.16 9.41 10.45
C SER A 145 11.31 9.87 11.35
N SER A 146 11.55 11.17 11.49
CA SER A 146 12.54 11.68 12.43
C SER A 146 11.97 11.72 13.85
N ILE A 147 12.85 11.59 14.82
CA ILE A 147 12.50 11.87 16.23
C ILE A 147 12.32 13.39 16.35
N ILE A 148 11.24 13.79 16.98
CA ILE A 148 10.88 15.19 17.18
C ILE A 148 10.56 15.40 18.67
N ASP A 149 10.41 16.64 19.09
CA ASP A 149 9.96 16.96 20.44
C ASP A 149 8.58 16.36 20.70
N ILE A 150 8.37 15.80 21.88
CA ILE A 150 7.10 15.16 22.26
C ILE A 150 5.91 16.15 22.24
N ASN A 151 6.20 17.42 22.42
CA ASN A 151 5.20 18.50 22.43
C ASN A 151 5.11 19.25 21.09
N GLU A 152 5.72 18.70 20.02
CA GLU A 152 5.73 19.33 18.69
C GLU A 152 4.31 19.53 18.16
N ASP A 153 3.94 20.78 17.90
CA ASP A 153 2.61 21.14 17.40
C ASP A 153 2.63 21.39 15.89
N PHE A 154 2.16 20.40 15.13
CA PHE A 154 2.10 20.49 13.67
C PHE A 154 0.95 21.39 13.20
N GLU A 155 -0.10 21.58 13.98
CA GLU A 155 -1.18 22.52 13.63
C GLU A 155 -0.68 23.97 13.71
N ASP A 156 0.07 24.27 14.76
CA ASP A 156 0.71 25.58 14.90
C ASP A 156 1.71 25.83 13.76
N LYS A 157 2.53 24.85 13.41
CA LYS A 157 3.46 24.93 12.27
C LYS A 157 2.72 25.17 10.96
N LEU A 158 1.58 24.50 10.78
CA LEU A 158 0.75 24.64 9.57
C LEU A 158 0.21 26.09 9.46
N LEU A 159 -0.29 26.63 10.58
CA LEU A 159 -0.79 28.01 10.65
C LEU A 159 0.31 29.03 10.37
N LYS A 160 1.49 28.85 10.98
CA LYS A 160 2.64 29.74 10.80
C LYS A 160 3.27 29.67 9.40
N PHE A 161 2.91 28.69 8.60
CA PHE A 161 3.43 28.54 7.23
C PHE A 161 2.74 29.51 6.25
N SER A 162 1.65 30.18 6.65
CA SER A 162 0.91 31.12 5.79
C SER A 162 1.85 32.15 5.13
N ASN A 163 1.55 32.50 3.90
CA ASN A 163 2.27 33.49 3.10
C ASN A 163 3.66 33.06 2.57
N LYS A 164 4.01 31.78 2.66
CA LYS A 164 5.24 31.25 2.04
C LYS A 164 4.92 30.56 0.72
N SER A 165 5.87 30.61 -0.19
CA SER A 165 5.74 29.90 -1.47
C SER A 165 5.63 28.40 -1.23
N ILE A 166 4.61 27.76 -1.80
CA ILE A 166 4.36 26.32 -1.70
C ILE A 166 4.88 25.65 -2.98
N SER A 167 6.07 25.12 -2.90
CA SER A 167 6.68 24.35 -4.00
C SER A 167 7.09 22.96 -3.52
N LYS A 168 7.14 22.01 -4.46
CA LYS A 168 7.48 20.63 -4.13
C LYS A 168 8.91 20.54 -3.57
N PRO A 169 9.10 20.01 -2.36
CA PRO A 169 10.46 19.80 -1.83
C PRO A 169 11.21 18.75 -2.66
N LYS A 170 12.52 18.90 -2.77
CA LYS A 170 13.40 17.92 -3.45
C LYS A 170 13.29 16.52 -2.81
N TYR A 171 13.01 16.48 -1.50
CA TYR A 171 12.89 15.23 -0.74
C TYR A 171 11.48 14.62 -0.79
N TRP A 172 10.60 15.08 -1.68
CA TRP A 172 9.25 14.53 -1.81
C TRP A 172 8.96 14.10 -3.25
N GLY A 173 8.33 12.95 -3.39
CA GLY A 173 7.97 12.45 -4.72
C GLY A 173 7.38 11.05 -4.70
N GLY A 174 7.24 10.48 -5.87
CA GLY A 174 6.62 9.18 -6.06
C GLY A 174 7.59 8.03 -6.21
N TYR A 175 7.08 6.84 -5.89
CA TYR A 175 7.67 5.56 -6.28
C TYR A 175 6.72 4.83 -7.20
N THR A 176 7.25 4.24 -8.25
CA THR A 176 6.58 3.24 -9.07
C THR A 176 7.07 1.87 -8.59
N ILE A 177 6.14 0.92 -8.41
CA ILE A 177 6.45 -0.45 -8.03
C ILE A 177 6.05 -1.36 -9.19
N LYS A 178 7.04 -2.02 -9.79
CA LYS A 178 6.84 -2.96 -10.89
C LYS A 178 6.70 -4.38 -10.32
N PRO A 179 5.52 -5.00 -10.38
CA PRO A 179 5.32 -6.33 -9.82
C PRO A 179 5.99 -7.43 -10.62
N HIS A 180 6.41 -8.47 -9.90
CA HIS A 180 6.81 -9.76 -10.48
C HIS A 180 6.01 -10.91 -9.89
N TYR A 181 5.12 -10.65 -8.91
CA TYR A 181 4.27 -11.65 -8.28
C TYR A 181 3.01 -11.00 -7.73
N PHE A 182 1.87 -11.71 -7.88
CA PHE A 182 0.61 -11.40 -7.19
C PHE A 182 0.09 -12.67 -6.52
N GLU A 183 -0.61 -12.51 -5.40
CA GLU A 183 -1.42 -13.57 -4.81
C GLU A 183 -2.80 -12.97 -4.50
N PHE A 184 -3.84 -13.62 -5.00
CA PHE A 184 -5.24 -13.32 -4.68
C PHE A 184 -5.72 -14.37 -3.70
N TRP A 185 -6.23 -13.91 -2.56
CA TRP A 185 -6.70 -14.73 -1.45
C TRP A 185 -8.15 -14.37 -1.15
N GLN A 186 -9.05 -15.37 -1.16
CA GLN A 186 -10.47 -15.21 -0.80
C GLN A 186 -10.75 -16.08 0.42
N GLY A 187 -11.34 -15.47 1.45
CA GLY A 187 -11.72 -16.17 2.67
C GLY A 187 -12.76 -17.25 2.40
N ARG A 188 -12.59 -18.42 3.05
CA ARG A 188 -13.50 -19.57 2.96
C ARG A 188 -13.66 -20.22 4.32
N LYS A 189 -14.78 -20.92 4.51
CA LYS A 189 -15.07 -21.69 5.73
C LYS A 189 -13.94 -22.67 6.05
N ASN A 190 -13.80 -22.96 7.33
CA ASN A 190 -12.87 -23.97 7.85
C ASN A 190 -11.40 -23.70 7.47
N ARG A 191 -11.09 -22.44 7.15
CA ARG A 191 -9.74 -22.00 6.73
C ARG A 191 -9.25 -22.61 5.41
N LEU A 192 -10.15 -23.21 4.63
CA LEU A 192 -9.83 -23.78 3.31
C LEU A 192 -9.92 -22.69 2.23
N HIS A 193 -9.10 -21.66 2.40
CA HIS A 193 -9.14 -20.45 1.59
C HIS A 193 -8.73 -20.68 0.14
N ASP A 194 -9.39 -19.97 -0.78
CA ASP A 194 -8.98 -20.01 -2.19
C ASP A 194 -7.81 -19.07 -2.39
N ARG A 195 -6.69 -19.60 -2.91
CA ARG A 195 -5.47 -18.84 -3.10
C ARG A 195 -4.88 -19.11 -4.48
N PHE A 196 -4.61 -18.04 -5.23
CA PHE A 196 -3.98 -18.14 -6.56
C PHE A 196 -2.82 -17.15 -6.66
N GLY A 197 -1.66 -17.70 -6.98
CA GLY A 197 -0.45 -16.92 -7.25
C GLY A 197 -0.25 -16.71 -8.74
N TYR A 198 0.24 -15.55 -9.11
CA TYR A 198 0.66 -15.22 -10.47
C TYR A 198 2.16 -14.92 -10.42
N ASP A 199 2.93 -15.73 -11.09
CA ASP A 199 4.37 -15.55 -11.24
C ASP A 199 4.68 -14.93 -12.61
N LYS A 200 5.50 -13.88 -12.64
CA LYS A 200 5.89 -13.22 -13.89
C LYS A 200 6.85 -14.09 -14.70
N GLU A 201 6.47 -14.42 -15.94
CA GLU A 201 7.29 -15.19 -16.89
C GLU A 201 7.38 -14.41 -18.23
N GLY A 202 8.46 -13.68 -18.35
CA GLY A 202 8.60 -12.81 -19.54
C GLY A 202 7.42 -11.82 -19.65
N UNK A 203 6.66 -11.80 -20.50
CA UNK A 203 5.62 -11.12 -20.72
C UNK A 203 4.44 -11.53 -20.20
N ASN A 204 4.39 -12.78 -19.89
CA ASN A 204 3.20 -13.50 -19.46
C ASN A 204 3.16 -13.68 -17.94
N TRP A 205 2.06 -14.25 -17.47
CA TRP A 205 1.87 -14.59 -16.05
C TRP A 205 1.44 -16.05 -15.97
N LYS A 206 2.16 -16.82 -15.17
CA LYS A 206 1.80 -18.20 -14.85
C LYS A 206 0.94 -18.21 -13.59
N ILE A 207 -0.22 -18.83 -13.70
CA ILE A 207 -1.17 -18.93 -12.58
C ILE A 207 -0.99 -20.27 -11.88
N ASN A 208 -0.80 -20.24 -10.57
CA ASN A 208 -0.67 -21.41 -9.73
C ASN A 208 -1.72 -21.37 -8.62
N ARG A 209 -2.35 -22.50 -8.32
CA ARG A 209 -3.19 -22.62 -7.12
C ARG A 209 -2.29 -22.92 -5.93
N LEU A 210 -2.53 -22.21 -4.83
CA LEU A 210 -1.75 -22.36 -3.60
C LEU A 210 -2.59 -23.09 -2.54
N SER A 211 -1.93 -23.91 -1.73
CA SER A 211 -2.60 -24.53 -0.59
C SER A 211 -3.02 -23.46 0.43
N PRO A 212 -4.19 -23.61 1.07
CA PRO A 212 -4.66 -22.67 2.08
C PRO A 212 -3.73 -22.58 3.29
#